data_3f08d6be35477ab0e157ca95c2c6e170
#
_entry.id   3f08d6be35477ab0e157ca95c2c6e170
#
_cell.length_a   1.000
_cell.length_b   1.000
_cell.length_c   1.000
_cell.angle_alpha   90.00
_cell.angle_beta   90.00
_cell.angle_gamma   90.00
#
_symmetry.space_group_name_H-M   'P 1'
#
loop_
_entity.id
_entity.type
_entity.pdbx_description
1 polymer ?
#
loop_
_entity_poly.entity_id
_entity_poly.type
_entity_poly.pdbx_seq_one_letter_code
_entity_poly.pdbx_strand_id
1 'polypeptide(L)'
;MRADGNLTQWAAPGFPDDTLLLRDIARGGGFVIESVIPSEAKESLVAYFALLPSPEPTYDYIDGAWLTDAPYGVIHRMASYPDVHGIFTAVLDFAAARYAHLRIDTHRDNHIMQHLIEKHNFTYCGIIWLEDGTERLAYER
;
A
#
# COMPACT_ATOMS: atom_id res chain seq x y z
N MET A 1 14.53 14.68 -15.61
CA MET A 1 14.83 13.44 -15.25
C MET A 1 14.30 13.16 -13.95
N ARG A 2 13.97 12.17 -13.68
CA ARG A 2 13.50 11.88 -12.57
C ARG A 2 14.58 11.66 -11.79
N ALA A 3 15.09 12.63 -11.25
CA ALA A 3 16.22 12.54 -10.55
C ALA A 3 16.26 11.43 -9.62
N ASP A 4 15.21 11.18 -9.09
CA ASP A 4 15.15 10.15 -8.22
C ASP A 4 14.66 9.01 -8.88
N GLY A 5 14.51 9.08 -10.04
CA GLY A 5 14.38 8.09 -10.96
C GLY A 5 13.99 6.71 -10.66
N ASN A 6 13.46 6.43 -9.57
CA ASN A 6 13.08 5.08 -9.25
C ASN A 6 11.79 4.75 -9.92
N LEU A 7 11.88 4.29 -11.12
CA LEU A 7 10.72 3.94 -11.89
C LEU A 7 10.67 2.43 -12.03
N THR A 8 9.62 1.84 -11.53
CA THR A 8 9.41 0.39 -11.60
C THR A 8 8.20 0.11 -12.49
N GLN A 9 8.34 -0.85 -13.38
CA GLN A 9 7.31 -1.17 -14.34
C GLN A 9 6.77 -2.56 -14.09
N TRP A 10 5.45 -2.70 -14.13
CA TRP A 10 4.78 -3.98 -13.99
C TRP A 10 3.79 -4.19 -15.08
N ALA A 11 3.58 -5.47 -15.45
CA ALA A 11 2.46 -5.87 -16.27
C ALA A 11 1.44 -6.46 -15.33
N ALA A 12 0.33 -5.81 -15.13
CA ALA A 12 -0.68 -6.26 -14.20
C ALA A 12 -1.72 -7.13 -14.87
N PRO A 13 -2.16 -8.21 -14.22
CA PRO A 13 -3.25 -9.03 -14.76
C PRO A 13 -4.50 -8.18 -14.94
N GLY A 14 -5.17 -8.31 -16.03
CA GLY A 14 -6.36 -7.52 -16.30
C GLY A 14 -6.08 -6.21 -16.99
N PHE A 15 -4.80 -5.92 -17.27
CA PHE A 15 -4.42 -4.71 -17.98
C PHE A 15 -3.57 -5.10 -19.19
N PRO A 16 -4.12 -5.82 -20.15
CA PRO A 16 -3.30 -6.35 -21.24
C PRO A 16 -2.62 -5.28 -22.08
N ASP A 17 -3.21 -4.09 -22.16
CA ASP A 17 -2.64 -3.03 -22.97
C ASP A 17 -2.02 -1.93 -22.12
N ASP A 18 -2.05 -2.08 -20.79
CA ASP A 18 -1.57 -1.05 -19.88
C ASP A 18 -0.34 -1.55 -19.15
N THR A 19 0.53 -0.64 -18.82
CA THR A 19 1.65 -0.91 -17.96
C THR A 19 1.52 -0.03 -16.74
N LEU A 20 1.65 -0.62 -15.57
CA LEU A 20 1.66 0.15 -14.33
C LEU A 20 3.08 0.55 -14.01
N LEU A 21 3.29 1.83 -13.83
CA LEU A 21 4.58 2.38 -13.44
C LEU A 21 4.49 2.90 -12.04
N LEU A 22 5.44 2.51 -11.21
CA LEU A 22 5.51 2.98 -9.84
C LEU A 22 6.63 3.99 -9.73
N ARG A 23 6.31 5.15 -9.21
CA ARG A 23 7.26 6.23 -9.15
C ARG A 23 7.31 6.84 -7.75
N ASP A 24 8.52 7.09 -7.28
CA ASP A 24 8.75 7.71 -6.00
C ASP A 24 8.38 9.19 -6.09
N ILE A 25 7.54 9.64 -5.17
CA ILE A 25 7.33 11.06 -5.03
C ILE A 25 8.41 11.51 -4.07
N ALA A 26 9.22 12.40 -4.47
CA ALA A 26 10.31 12.86 -3.65
C ALA A 26 9.87 13.05 -2.22
N ARG A 27 10.66 12.76 -1.30
CA ARG A 27 10.46 12.87 0.09
C ARG A 27 10.07 11.65 0.75
N GLY A 28 10.66 10.64 0.42
CA GLY A 28 10.76 9.47 1.21
C GLY A 28 9.44 8.84 1.63
N GLY A 29 9.04 7.83 0.95
CA GLY A 29 7.90 7.06 1.37
C GLY A 29 6.63 7.26 0.60
N GLY A 30 6.54 8.29 -0.23
CA GLY A 30 5.38 8.49 -1.07
C GLY A 30 5.59 7.90 -2.45
N PHE A 31 4.57 7.22 -2.97
CA PHE A 31 4.65 6.59 -4.28
C PHE A 31 3.35 6.79 -5.03
N VAL A 32 3.45 6.92 -6.34
CA VAL A 32 2.28 6.94 -7.20
C VAL A 32 2.37 5.79 -8.18
N ILE A 33 1.22 5.32 -8.60
CA ILE A 33 1.12 4.33 -9.65
C ILE A 33 0.43 4.99 -10.82
N GLU A 34 1.06 4.88 -11.98
CA GLU A 34 0.52 5.44 -13.21
C GLU A 34 0.23 4.31 -14.17
N SER A 35 -0.87 4.44 -14.89
CA SER A 35 -1.20 3.52 -15.97
C SER A 35 -0.73 4.15 -17.26
N VAL A 36 0.00 3.38 -18.04
CA VAL A 36 0.48 3.83 -19.35
C VAL A 36 -0.16 2.96 -20.41
N ILE A 37 -0.75 3.61 -21.41
CA ILE A 37 -1.30 2.91 -22.55
C ILE A 37 -0.29 3.09 -23.68
N PRO A 38 0.53 2.08 -23.96
CA PRO A 38 1.65 2.26 -24.87
C PRO A 38 1.25 2.73 -26.27
N SER A 39 0.12 2.26 -26.76
CA SER A 39 -0.31 2.63 -28.10
C SER A 39 -0.69 4.10 -28.21
N GLU A 40 -0.98 4.75 -27.11
CA GLU A 40 -1.38 6.16 -27.10
C GLU A 40 -0.32 7.04 -26.45
N ALA A 41 0.74 6.44 -25.92
CA ALA A 41 1.78 7.17 -25.18
C ALA A 41 1.15 8.07 -24.11
N LYS A 42 0.12 7.56 -23.44
CA LYS A 42 -0.66 8.35 -22.52
C LYS A 42 -0.48 7.80 -21.11
N GLU A 43 -0.29 8.70 -20.16
CA GLU A 43 -0.10 8.34 -18.76
C GLU A 43 -1.23 8.92 -17.94
N SER A 44 -1.70 8.16 -16.98
CA SER A 44 -2.72 8.61 -16.03
C SER A 44 -2.38 8.13 -14.64
N LEU A 45 -2.45 9.04 -13.68
CA LEU A 45 -2.29 8.68 -12.29
C LEU A 45 -3.47 7.82 -11.86
N VAL A 46 -3.23 6.64 -11.36
CA VAL A 46 -4.31 5.74 -10.96
C VAL A 46 -4.31 5.45 -9.48
N ALA A 47 -3.20 5.65 -8.77
CA ALA A 47 -3.16 5.36 -7.34
C ALA A 47 -2.01 6.09 -6.67
N TYR A 48 -2.15 6.21 -5.35
CA TYR A 48 -1.13 6.77 -4.51
C TYR A 48 -1.06 5.96 -3.23
N PHE A 49 0.12 5.76 -2.69
CA PHE A 49 0.28 5.15 -1.38
C PHE A 49 1.58 5.64 -0.76
N ALA A 50 1.69 5.43 0.55
CA ALA A 50 2.93 5.68 1.25
C ALA A 50 3.44 4.37 1.83
N LEU A 51 4.74 4.15 1.76
CA LEU A 51 5.38 2.99 2.34
C LEU A 51 6.52 3.50 3.21
N LEU A 52 6.39 3.31 4.50
CA LEU A 52 7.29 3.90 5.48
C LEU A 52 7.92 2.81 6.35
N PRO A 53 9.16 3.03 6.78
CA PRO A 53 9.80 2.07 7.68
C PRO A 53 9.24 2.18 9.08
N SER A 54 9.34 1.09 9.85
CA SER A 54 9.05 1.12 11.28
C SER A 54 10.10 1.98 12.01
N PRO A 55 9.78 2.50 13.20
CA PRO A 55 8.53 2.32 13.93
C PRO A 55 7.45 3.29 13.48
N GLU A 56 6.21 2.90 13.68
CA GLU A 56 5.06 3.75 13.47
C GLU A 56 4.45 4.05 14.84
N PRO A 57 4.47 5.29 15.31
CA PRO A 57 4.02 5.58 16.70
C PRO A 57 2.60 5.11 17.02
N THR A 58 1.68 5.17 16.07
CA THR A 58 0.31 4.74 16.34
C THR A 58 0.21 3.23 16.49
N TYR A 59 1.26 2.48 16.18
CA TYR A 59 1.30 1.04 16.35
C TYR A 59 1.95 0.61 17.66
N ASP A 60 2.39 1.56 18.49
CA ASP A 60 3.04 1.23 19.75
C ASP A 60 2.06 0.60 20.71
N TYR A 61 0.80 1.01 20.69
CA TYR A 61 -0.22 0.39 21.51
C TYR A 61 -1.26 -0.27 20.62
N ILE A 62 -1.58 -1.50 20.91
CA ILE A 62 -2.61 -2.22 20.18
C ILE A 62 -3.46 -2.99 21.17
N ASP A 63 -4.77 -2.94 20.97
CA ASP A 63 -5.67 -3.81 21.71
C ASP A 63 -5.73 -5.10 20.93
N GLY A 64 -4.87 -6.02 21.29
CA GLY A 64 -4.60 -7.24 20.57
C GLY A 64 -3.11 -7.52 20.61
N ALA A 65 -2.59 -8.12 19.57
CA ALA A 65 -1.17 -8.44 19.54
C ALA A 65 -0.67 -8.51 18.09
N TRP A 66 0.47 -7.87 17.84
CA TRP A 66 1.13 -8.02 16.55
C TRP A 66 1.74 -9.41 16.44
N LEU A 67 1.99 -9.85 15.20
CA LEU A 67 2.54 -11.18 14.96
C LEU A 67 4.01 -11.27 15.35
N THR A 68 4.75 -10.17 15.24
CA THR A 68 6.18 -10.19 15.49
C THR A 68 6.64 -8.83 15.96
N ASP A 69 7.80 -8.80 16.61
CA ASP A 69 8.47 -7.57 17.00
C ASP A 69 9.51 -7.14 15.98
N ALA A 70 9.65 -7.87 14.90
CA ALA A 70 10.65 -7.56 13.89
C ALA A 70 10.33 -6.24 13.18
N PRO A 71 11.32 -5.61 12.55
CA PRO A 71 11.06 -4.41 11.74
C PRO A 71 10.04 -4.70 10.64
N TYR A 72 9.30 -3.67 10.26
CA TYR A 72 8.23 -3.82 9.30
C TYR A 72 8.12 -2.58 8.42
N GLY A 73 7.44 -2.72 7.29
CA GLY A 73 7.04 -1.57 6.49
C GLY A 73 5.57 -1.29 6.73
N VAL A 74 5.19 -0.03 6.65
CA VAL A 74 3.82 0.39 6.88
C VAL A 74 3.26 0.96 5.60
N ILE A 75 2.11 0.43 5.19
CA ILE A 75 1.40 0.94 4.02
C ILE A 75 0.33 1.91 4.52
N HIS A 76 0.45 3.16 4.10
CA HIS A 76 -0.46 4.23 4.52
C HIS A 76 -1.07 4.93 3.33
N ARG A 77 -2.20 5.58 3.57
CA ARG A 77 -2.78 6.55 2.65
C ARG A 77 -2.99 6.00 1.25
N MET A 78 -3.37 4.74 1.17
CA MET A 78 -3.60 4.15 -0.13
C MET A 78 -4.90 4.66 -0.72
N ALA A 79 -4.83 5.18 -1.91
CA ALA A 79 -5.99 5.68 -2.64
C ALA A 79 -5.86 5.30 -4.10
N SER A 80 -6.96 4.92 -4.72
CA SER A 80 -6.96 4.58 -6.14
C SER A 80 -8.32 4.89 -6.73
N TYR A 81 -8.36 4.99 -8.05
CA TYR A 81 -9.64 5.12 -8.74
C TYR A 81 -10.36 3.78 -8.69
N PRO A 82 -11.69 3.80 -8.52
CA PRO A 82 -12.45 2.55 -8.32
C PRO A 82 -12.39 1.57 -9.49
N ASP A 83 -12.20 2.09 -10.69
CA ASP A 83 -12.26 1.25 -11.88
C ASP A 83 -10.97 0.52 -12.18
N VAL A 84 -9.92 0.76 -11.40
CA VAL A 84 -8.61 0.18 -11.70
C VAL A 84 -8.42 -1.05 -10.87
N HIS A 85 -8.15 -2.18 -11.52
CA HIS A 85 -7.95 -3.45 -10.85
C HIS A 85 -6.47 -3.74 -10.67
N GLY A 86 -6.15 -4.57 -9.70
CA GLY A 86 -4.77 -5.01 -9.50
C GLY A 86 -3.88 -4.04 -8.75
N ILE A 87 -4.42 -2.90 -8.31
CA ILE A 87 -3.63 -1.89 -7.61
C ILE A 87 -3.10 -2.42 -6.28
N PHE A 88 -3.97 -3.06 -5.50
CA PHE A 88 -3.54 -3.54 -4.18
C PHE A 88 -2.45 -4.59 -4.33
N THR A 89 -2.59 -5.48 -5.32
CA THR A 89 -1.56 -6.49 -5.59
C THR A 89 -0.25 -5.84 -5.96
N ALA A 90 -0.29 -4.82 -6.81
CA ALA A 90 0.92 -4.11 -7.22
C ALA A 90 1.60 -3.42 -6.03
N VAL A 91 0.81 -2.78 -5.17
CA VAL A 91 1.35 -2.14 -3.97
C VAL A 91 2.02 -3.18 -3.07
N LEU A 92 1.36 -4.33 -2.87
CA LEU A 92 1.93 -5.36 -2.02
C LEU A 92 3.20 -5.96 -2.60
N ASP A 93 3.23 -6.20 -3.89
CA ASP A 93 4.44 -6.75 -4.51
C ASP A 93 5.61 -5.80 -4.33
N PHE A 94 5.36 -4.51 -4.50
CA PHE A 94 6.39 -3.51 -4.30
C PHE A 94 6.86 -3.48 -2.84
N ALA A 95 5.91 -3.50 -1.91
CA ALA A 95 6.23 -3.41 -0.49
C ALA A 95 6.94 -4.68 -0.01
N ALA A 96 6.49 -5.83 -0.46
CA ALA A 96 7.08 -7.11 -0.03
C ALA A 96 8.50 -7.30 -0.55
N ALA A 97 8.84 -6.64 -1.64
CA ALA A 97 10.21 -6.67 -2.13
C ALA A 97 11.17 -5.88 -1.23
N ARG A 98 10.64 -5.00 -0.39
CA ARG A 98 11.44 -4.13 0.47
C ARG A 98 11.41 -4.48 1.94
N TYR A 99 10.33 -5.11 2.39
CA TYR A 99 10.17 -5.44 3.81
C TYR A 99 9.69 -6.86 3.97
N ALA A 100 10.30 -7.59 4.89
CA ALA A 100 9.88 -8.95 5.18
C ALA A 100 8.54 -8.99 5.88
N HIS A 101 8.22 -7.94 6.64
CA HIS A 101 6.96 -7.84 7.35
C HIS A 101 6.28 -6.54 6.99
N LEU A 102 4.95 -6.59 6.87
CA LEU A 102 4.16 -5.43 6.49
C LEU A 102 3.01 -5.26 7.47
N ARG A 103 2.72 -4.01 7.81
CA ARG A 103 1.56 -3.68 8.63
C ARG A 103 0.70 -2.68 7.89
N ILE A 104 -0.60 -2.81 8.08
CA ILE A 104 -1.57 -1.93 7.45
C ILE A 104 -2.76 -1.80 8.39
N ASP A 105 -3.44 -0.67 8.35
CA ASP A 105 -4.66 -0.51 9.10
C ASP A 105 -5.73 0.08 8.21
N THR A 106 -7.00 -0.12 8.59
CA THR A 106 -8.11 0.39 7.82
C THR A 106 -9.30 0.68 8.74
N HIS A 107 -10.19 1.54 8.29
CA HIS A 107 -11.39 1.87 9.02
C HIS A 107 -12.35 0.68 9.02
N ARG A 108 -13.08 0.50 10.15
CA ARG A 108 -14.00 -0.63 10.27
C ARG A 108 -15.10 -0.62 9.22
N ASP A 109 -15.43 0.53 8.66
CA ASP A 109 -16.48 0.62 7.66
C ASP A 109 -15.95 0.38 6.25
N ASN A 110 -14.65 0.25 6.09
CA ASN A 110 -14.08 0.01 4.76
C ASN A 110 -14.00 -1.49 4.49
N HIS A 111 -15.15 -2.06 4.17
CA HIS A 111 -15.25 -3.51 3.99
C HIS A 111 -14.47 -3.99 2.77
N ILE A 112 -14.39 -3.18 1.74
CA ILE A 112 -13.64 -3.54 0.54
C ILE A 112 -12.17 -3.70 0.88
N MET A 113 -11.61 -2.75 1.62
CA MET A 113 -10.21 -2.81 2.00
C MET A 113 -9.95 -3.98 2.96
N GLN A 114 -10.86 -4.23 3.91
CA GLN A 114 -10.70 -5.37 4.81
C GLN A 114 -10.63 -6.67 4.02
N HIS A 115 -11.50 -6.82 3.03
CA HIS A 115 -11.51 -8.01 2.20
C HIS A 115 -10.20 -8.17 1.43
N LEU A 116 -9.70 -7.10 0.84
CA LEU A 116 -8.45 -7.13 0.10
C LEU A 116 -7.27 -7.48 1.00
N ILE A 117 -7.23 -6.89 2.17
CA ILE A 117 -6.15 -7.15 3.13
C ILE A 117 -6.14 -8.62 3.52
N GLU A 118 -7.30 -9.16 3.86
CA GLU A 118 -7.39 -10.56 4.27
C GLU A 118 -7.10 -11.50 3.12
N LYS A 119 -7.55 -11.15 1.94
CA LYS A 119 -7.30 -11.97 0.77
C LYS A 119 -5.82 -12.08 0.45
N HIS A 120 -5.04 -11.09 0.83
CA HIS A 120 -3.60 -11.07 0.56
C HIS A 120 -2.78 -11.53 1.75
N ASN A 121 -3.40 -12.35 2.60
CA ASN A 121 -2.69 -13.08 3.66
C ASN A 121 -2.26 -12.25 4.85
N PHE A 122 -2.87 -11.10 5.06
CA PHE A 122 -2.68 -10.37 6.30
C PHE A 122 -3.55 -10.99 7.39
N THR A 123 -3.05 -10.96 8.59
CA THR A 123 -3.77 -11.46 9.77
C THR A 123 -4.25 -10.28 10.59
N TYR A 124 -5.50 -10.34 11.00
CA TYR A 124 -6.06 -9.32 11.89
C TYR A 124 -5.37 -9.42 13.24
N CYS A 125 -4.88 -8.30 13.73
CA CYS A 125 -4.11 -8.26 14.97
C CYS A 125 -4.81 -7.54 16.11
N GLY A 126 -5.70 -6.61 15.82
CA GLY A 126 -6.40 -5.89 16.86
C GLY A 126 -6.76 -4.48 16.44
N ILE A 127 -6.96 -3.64 17.43
CA ILE A 127 -7.39 -2.26 17.21
C ILE A 127 -6.30 -1.30 17.65
N ILE A 128 -6.01 -0.33 16.80
CA ILE A 128 -5.13 0.78 17.14
C ILE A 128 -5.94 2.07 17.12
N TRP A 129 -5.37 3.13 17.63
CA TRP A 129 -6.00 4.45 17.64
C TRP A 129 -5.07 5.46 17.02
N LEU A 130 -5.65 6.29 16.14
CA LEU A 130 -4.90 7.39 15.55
C LEU A 130 -4.79 8.53 16.56
N GLU A 131 -4.01 9.55 16.21
CA GLU A 131 -3.78 10.67 17.14
C GLU A 131 -5.07 11.38 17.52
N ASP A 132 -6.04 11.39 16.61
CA ASP A 132 -7.33 12.03 16.89
C ASP A 132 -8.28 11.15 17.71
N GLY A 133 -7.81 9.96 18.13
CA GLY A 133 -8.60 9.06 18.95
C GLY A 133 -9.51 8.13 18.18
N THR A 134 -9.51 8.18 16.86
CA THR A 134 -10.34 7.26 16.08
C THR A 134 -9.67 5.91 15.95
N GLU A 135 -10.51 4.88 15.90
CA GLU A 135 -10.06 3.50 15.83
C GLU A 135 -9.74 3.06 14.42
N ARG A 136 -8.81 2.12 14.31
CA ARG A 136 -8.54 1.44 13.05
C ARG A 136 -8.32 -0.03 13.32
N LEU A 137 -8.70 -0.88 12.37
CA LEU A 137 -8.42 -2.30 12.42
C LEU A 137 -7.01 -2.50 11.90
N ALA A 138 -6.20 -3.22 12.65
CA ALA A 138 -4.78 -3.38 12.35
C ALA A 138 -4.46 -4.81 11.92
N TYR A 139 -3.63 -4.92 10.92
CA TYR A 139 -3.28 -6.20 10.31
C TYR A 139 -1.78 -6.28 10.10
N GLU A 140 -1.26 -7.50 10.12
CA GLU A 140 0.15 -7.74 9.83
C GLU A 140 0.32 -8.99 8.99
N ARG A 141 1.37 -8.98 8.22
CA ARG A 141 1.74 -10.12 7.39
C ARG A 141 3.23 -10.34 7.46
#